data_36135bf968635df9b08f57099bd8d896
#
_entry.id   36135bf968635df9b08f57099bd8d896
#
_cell.length_a   1.000
_cell.length_b   1.000
_cell.length_c   1.000
_cell.angle_alpha   90.00
_cell.angle_beta   90.00
_cell.angle_gamma   90.00
#
_symmetry.space_group_name_H-M   'P 1'
#
loop_
_entity.id
_entity.type
_entity.pdbx_description
1 polymer ?
#
loop_
_entity_poly.entity_id
_entity_poly.type
_entity_poly.pdbx_seq_one_letter_code
_entity_poly.pdbx_strand_id
1 'polypeptide(L)'
;GASAVTTAKINAGAITTAKIANTVNLGRRNLIINGDFQVNQRGNGSGVSDAGYIGVDRWRGYISANSTIYFTQTAFANGQSDVDKDLRHYLKFDWLGTSSTTTKILSQRIENVQKGNGQKVTVSFWGRTEQADDCTIQLHQHFGSGGSSGVDHVSGTIDLTTSWQYFTHTFDLTSTSGKTVGANNSLRLEFVFGPATLNSYFEVTGVQVEVGDTATAFEH
;
A
#
# COMPACT_ATOMS: atom_id res chain seq x y z
N GLY A 1 43.15 8.98 19.20
CA GLY A 1 42.83 8.75 17.79
C GLY A 1 41.62 7.85 17.66
N ALA A 2 40.62 8.23 16.85
CA ALA A 2 39.50 7.36 16.56
C ALA A 2 40.00 6.09 15.88
N SER A 3 39.74 4.91 16.49
CA SER A 3 40.04 3.62 15.86
C SER A 3 39.15 3.42 14.65
N ALA A 4 39.74 3.39 13.46
CA ALA A 4 38.98 3.08 12.25
C ALA A 4 38.36 1.68 12.37
N VAL A 5 37.08 1.56 12.04
CA VAL A 5 36.39 0.29 11.90
C VAL A 5 36.78 -0.29 10.55
N THR A 6 37.53 -1.40 10.55
CA THR A 6 37.95 -2.11 9.33
C THR A 6 36.95 -3.23 9.01
N THR A 7 36.93 -3.70 7.77
CA THR A 7 36.12 -4.83 7.33
C THR A 7 36.28 -6.07 8.20
N ALA A 8 37.51 -6.31 8.68
CA ALA A 8 37.80 -7.44 9.57
C ALA A 8 37.19 -7.34 10.98
N LYS A 9 36.73 -6.14 11.37
CA LYS A 9 36.04 -5.89 12.65
C LYS A 9 34.53 -5.99 12.55
N ILE A 10 34.01 -6.18 11.34
CA ILE A 10 32.58 -6.33 11.09
C ILE A 10 32.29 -7.77 10.67
N ASN A 11 31.80 -8.59 11.58
CA ASN A 11 31.38 -9.95 11.25
C ASN A 11 30.17 -9.92 10.30
N ALA A 12 30.04 -10.96 9.46
CA ALA A 12 28.83 -11.12 8.62
C ALA A 12 27.56 -11.09 9.48
N GLY A 13 26.60 -10.25 9.12
CA GLY A 13 25.37 -10.04 9.88
C GLY A 13 25.49 -9.11 11.10
N ALA A 14 26.69 -8.57 11.41
CA ALA A 14 26.86 -7.62 12.51
C ALA A 14 26.14 -6.28 12.25
N ILE A 15 25.98 -5.88 10.99
CA ILE A 15 25.19 -4.75 10.57
C ILE A 15 23.86 -5.27 10.04
N THR A 16 22.82 -5.04 10.80
CA THR A 16 21.42 -5.35 10.41
C THR A 16 20.68 -4.06 10.07
N THR A 17 19.58 -4.17 9.33
CA THR A 17 18.73 -3.01 9.01
C THR A 17 18.33 -2.24 10.27
N ALA A 18 18.08 -2.91 11.38
CA ALA A 18 17.77 -2.28 12.66
C ALA A 18 18.94 -1.50 13.29
N LYS A 19 20.18 -1.77 12.88
CA LYS A 19 21.40 -1.07 13.34
C LYS A 19 21.81 0.08 12.42
N ILE A 20 21.17 0.20 11.26
CA ILE A 20 21.41 1.29 10.35
C ILE A 20 20.40 2.38 10.69
N ALA A 21 20.90 3.58 11.02
CA ALA A 21 19.99 4.71 11.30
C ALA A 21 19.08 4.98 10.09
N ASN A 22 17.82 5.34 10.35
CA ASN A 22 16.82 5.65 9.32
C ASN A 22 17.25 6.76 8.33
N THR A 23 18.32 7.50 8.68
CA THR A 23 18.93 8.53 7.82
C THR A 23 19.89 7.96 6.77
N VAL A 24 20.24 6.69 6.84
CA VAL A 24 21.10 6.04 5.83
C VAL A 24 20.21 5.66 4.64
N ASN A 25 20.37 6.35 3.53
CA ASN A 25 19.69 5.99 2.28
C ASN A 25 20.31 4.71 1.71
N LEU A 26 19.61 3.60 1.86
CA LEU A 26 20.01 2.29 1.33
C LEU A 26 19.45 2.02 -0.09
N GLY A 27 19.00 3.06 -0.78
CA GLY A 27 18.32 2.97 -2.06
C GLY A 27 16.79 2.99 -1.91
N ARG A 28 16.09 2.91 -3.01
CA ARG A 28 14.61 2.93 -3.02
C ARG A 28 14.06 1.70 -2.28
N ARG A 29 13.56 1.93 -1.08
CA ARG A 29 12.92 0.89 -0.25
C ARG A 29 11.44 0.75 -0.56
N ASN A 30 10.79 1.89 -0.83
CA ASN A 30 9.37 1.91 -1.14
C ASN A 30 9.10 1.27 -2.50
N LEU A 31 8.37 0.16 -2.51
CA LEU A 31 7.94 -0.53 -3.72
C LEU A 31 6.70 0.13 -4.36
N ILE A 32 6.01 1.00 -3.61
CA ILE A 32 4.87 1.78 -4.11
C ILE A 32 5.37 3.00 -4.87
N ILE A 33 4.70 3.32 -5.95
CA ILE A 33 4.92 4.54 -6.73
C ILE A 33 3.76 5.48 -6.44
N ASN A 34 4.05 6.77 -6.19
CA ASN A 34 3.04 7.78 -5.89
C ASN A 34 2.20 7.41 -4.64
N GLY A 35 2.88 6.96 -3.57
CA GLY A 35 2.23 6.62 -2.30
C GLY A 35 1.75 7.83 -1.50
N ASP A 36 2.21 9.01 -1.82
CA ASP A 36 1.80 10.31 -1.29
C ASP A 36 0.83 11.07 -2.22
N PHE A 37 0.41 10.42 -3.31
CA PHE A 37 -0.61 10.90 -4.25
C PHE A 37 -0.33 12.27 -4.88
N GLN A 38 0.93 12.65 -5.05
CA GLN A 38 1.30 13.93 -5.65
C GLN A 38 1.03 13.98 -7.16
N VAL A 39 1.14 12.84 -7.84
CA VAL A 39 0.98 12.75 -9.29
C VAL A 39 -0.47 12.38 -9.64
N ASN A 40 -1.15 13.28 -10.35
CA ASN A 40 -2.54 13.09 -10.80
C ASN A 40 -2.72 13.66 -12.21
N GLN A 41 -2.11 13.02 -13.20
CA GLN A 41 -2.14 13.48 -14.59
C GLN A 41 -3.50 13.31 -15.26
N ARG A 42 -4.31 12.36 -14.77
CA ARG A 42 -5.67 12.11 -15.29
C ARG A 42 -6.73 13.02 -14.68
N GLY A 43 -6.37 13.76 -13.62
CA GLY A 43 -7.35 14.47 -12.81
C GLY A 43 -8.17 13.55 -11.91
N ASN A 44 -9.14 14.11 -11.22
CA ASN A 44 -10.09 13.36 -10.42
C ASN A 44 -11.05 12.60 -11.35
N GLY A 45 -11.42 11.40 -10.96
CA GLY A 45 -12.23 10.54 -11.83
C GLY A 45 -13.20 9.65 -11.09
N SER A 46 -14.12 9.09 -11.84
CA SER A 46 -15.11 8.13 -11.33
C SER A 46 -15.26 6.95 -12.28
N GLY A 47 -15.75 5.85 -11.74
CA GLY A 47 -16.02 4.66 -12.53
C GLY A 47 -16.92 3.66 -11.83
N VAL A 48 -17.48 2.75 -12.61
CA VAL A 48 -18.38 1.69 -12.14
C VAL A 48 -17.75 0.32 -12.34
N SER A 49 -18.13 -0.64 -11.52
CA SER A 49 -17.62 -2.02 -11.56
C SER A 49 -16.09 -2.08 -11.50
N ASP A 50 -15.42 -2.77 -12.40
CA ASP A 50 -13.97 -2.77 -12.50
C ASP A 50 -13.48 -1.46 -13.15
N ALA A 51 -13.48 -0.38 -12.36
CA ALA A 51 -13.20 0.96 -12.82
C ALA A 51 -11.76 1.15 -13.35
N GLY A 52 -10.83 0.31 -12.92
CA GLY A 52 -9.44 0.40 -13.37
C GLY A 52 -8.72 1.65 -12.87
N TYR A 53 -7.98 2.33 -13.75
CA TYR A 53 -7.19 3.53 -13.44
C TYR A 53 -7.99 4.78 -13.79
N ILE A 54 -8.82 5.25 -12.87
CA ILE A 54 -9.79 6.34 -13.10
C ILE A 54 -9.34 7.72 -12.64
N GLY A 55 -8.23 7.83 -11.95
CA GLY A 55 -7.77 9.11 -11.36
C GLY A 55 -6.28 9.08 -11.11
N VAL A 56 -5.91 9.29 -9.86
CA VAL A 56 -4.52 9.39 -9.39
C VAL A 56 -3.63 8.28 -9.97
N ASP A 57 -2.48 8.69 -10.49
CA ASP A 57 -1.60 7.80 -11.25
C ASP A 57 -1.12 6.61 -10.43
N ARG A 58 -1.04 5.43 -11.11
CA ARG A 58 -0.64 4.12 -10.57
C ARG A 58 -1.67 3.42 -9.70
N TRP A 59 -2.69 4.12 -9.19
CA TRP A 59 -3.73 3.54 -8.34
C TRP A 59 -4.95 3.10 -9.14
N ARG A 60 -5.52 1.99 -8.72
CA ARG A 60 -6.63 1.32 -9.38
C ARG A 60 -7.77 1.12 -8.39
N GLY A 61 -9.00 1.39 -8.84
CA GLY A 61 -10.22 1.10 -8.10
C GLY A 61 -10.96 -0.09 -8.66
N TYR A 62 -11.56 -0.85 -7.76
CA TYR A 62 -12.53 -1.88 -8.09
C TYR A 62 -13.73 -1.75 -7.15
N ILE A 63 -14.92 -1.95 -7.69
CA ILE A 63 -16.16 -2.06 -6.93
C ILE A 63 -17.03 -3.13 -7.59
N SER A 64 -17.59 -4.03 -6.80
CA SER A 64 -18.51 -5.05 -7.31
C SER A 64 -19.92 -4.48 -7.43
N ALA A 65 -20.70 -4.98 -8.40
CA ALA A 65 -22.09 -4.63 -8.66
C ALA A 65 -22.33 -3.14 -9.06
N ASN A 66 -23.59 -2.73 -9.22
CA ASN A 66 -24.04 -1.44 -9.73
C ASN A 66 -23.76 -0.26 -8.78
N SER A 67 -22.48 -0.02 -8.53
CA SER A 67 -22.00 1.01 -7.62
C SER A 67 -20.94 1.86 -8.30
N THR A 68 -20.68 3.05 -7.79
CA THR A 68 -19.70 3.98 -8.35
C THR A 68 -18.63 4.28 -7.33
N ILE A 69 -17.37 4.35 -7.79
CA ILE A 69 -16.25 4.84 -7.02
C ILE A 69 -15.73 6.14 -7.61
N TYR A 70 -15.14 6.96 -6.74
CA TYR A 70 -14.53 8.23 -7.11
C TYR A 70 -13.10 8.28 -6.53
N PHE A 71 -12.19 8.83 -7.32
CA PHE A 71 -10.84 9.16 -6.91
C PHE A 71 -10.68 10.67 -6.91
N THR A 72 -10.44 11.24 -5.73
CA THR A 72 -10.21 12.67 -5.58
C THR A 72 -8.86 12.89 -4.89
N GLN A 73 -7.92 13.50 -5.61
CA GLN A 73 -6.70 14.01 -4.99
C GLN A 73 -7.05 15.27 -4.21
N THR A 74 -6.63 15.33 -2.96
CA THR A 74 -6.85 16.50 -2.11
C THR A 74 -5.52 16.95 -1.50
N ALA A 75 -5.28 18.26 -1.51
CA ALA A 75 -4.12 18.84 -0.84
C ALA A 75 -4.41 19.02 0.66
N PHE A 76 -3.42 18.75 1.49
CA PHE A 76 -3.47 19.17 2.89
C PHE A 76 -3.36 20.69 3.02
N ALA A 77 -3.96 21.23 4.07
CA ALA A 77 -3.76 22.62 4.44
C ALA A 77 -2.28 22.88 4.82
N ASN A 78 -1.79 24.05 4.53
CA ASN A 78 -0.46 24.45 4.96
C ASN A 78 -0.35 24.41 6.49
N GLY A 79 0.72 23.77 6.99
CA GLY A 79 0.98 23.67 8.43
C GLY A 79 0.12 22.61 9.12
N GLN A 80 -0.50 21.68 8.37
CA GLN A 80 -1.18 20.54 8.97
C GLN A 80 -0.23 19.73 9.87
N SER A 81 -0.79 19.12 10.93
CA SER A 81 -0.07 18.28 11.92
C SER A 81 -0.71 16.91 12.11
N ASP A 82 -1.69 16.57 11.28
CA ASP A 82 -2.46 15.32 11.42
C ASP A 82 -1.69 14.09 10.91
N VAL A 83 -0.80 14.32 9.94
CA VAL A 83 0.07 13.31 9.33
C VAL A 83 1.50 13.84 9.26
N ASP A 84 2.44 13.05 8.74
CA ASP A 84 3.81 13.51 8.52
C ASP A 84 3.80 14.83 7.73
N LYS A 85 4.57 15.82 8.23
CA LYS A 85 4.64 17.20 7.70
C LYS A 85 5.08 17.28 6.23
N ASP A 86 5.78 16.27 5.72
CA ASP A 86 6.28 16.24 4.35
C ASP A 86 5.23 15.72 3.35
N LEU A 87 4.16 15.12 3.83
CA LEU A 87 3.02 14.68 3.01
C LEU A 87 2.15 15.89 2.63
N ARG A 88 1.94 16.09 1.34
CA ARG A 88 1.23 17.26 0.78
C ARG A 88 -0.16 16.96 0.25
N HIS A 89 -0.40 15.71 -0.14
CA HIS A 89 -1.66 15.28 -0.72
C HIS A 89 -2.10 13.94 -0.11
N TYR A 90 -3.38 13.68 -0.26
CA TYR A 90 -3.97 12.39 0.02
C TYR A 90 -4.96 12.02 -1.07
N LEU A 91 -5.23 10.74 -1.22
CA LEU A 91 -6.33 10.23 -2.03
C LEU A 91 -7.57 10.07 -1.16
N LYS A 92 -8.68 10.63 -1.61
CA LYS A 92 -10.01 10.30 -1.14
C LYS A 92 -10.61 9.29 -2.12
N PHE A 93 -10.77 8.05 -1.66
CA PHE A 93 -11.42 6.95 -2.36
C PHE A 93 -12.85 6.85 -1.84
N ASP A 94 -13.78 7.47 -2.55
CA ASP A 94 -15.19 7.44 -2.20
C ASP A 94 -15.91 6.30 -2.92
N TRP A 95 -16.95 5.77 -2.30
CA TRP A 95 -17.87 4.83 -2.94
C TRP A 95 -19.33 5.16 -2.62
N LEU A 96 -20.16 5.03 -3.66
CA LEU A 96 -21.59 5.07 -3.56
C LEU A 96 -22.14 3.68 -3.90
N GLY A 97 -22.51 2.93 -2.88
CA GLY A 97 -22.97 1.55 -3.02
C GLY A 97 -24.49 1.47 -2.97
N THR A 98 -25.04 0.59 -3.79
CA THR A 98 -26.50 0.29 -3.79
C THR A 98 -26.82 -1.06 -3.16
N SER A 99 -25.81 -1.82 -2.76
CA SER A 99 -25.97 -3.18 -2.24
C SER A 99 -25.07 -3.45 -1.04
N SER A 100 -25.61 -4.09 -0.03
CA SER A 100 -24.89 -4.55 1.14
C SER A 100 -23.88 -5.68 0.87
N THR A 101 -23.78 -6.17 -0.36
CA THR A 101 -22.81 -7.19 -0.77
C THR A 101 -21.63 -6.63 -1.56
N THR A 102 -21.53 -5.31 -1.69
CA THR A 102 -20.52 -4.67 -2.53
C THR A 102 -19.14 -4.67 -1.87
N THR A 103 -18.16 -5.28 -2.52
CA THR A 103 -16.74 -5.15 -2.15
C THR A 103 -16.10 -3.97 -2.87
N LYS A 104 -15.32 -3.19 -2.16
CA LYS A 104 -14.58 -2.03 -2.68
C LYS A 104 -13.09 -2.29 -2.46
N ILE A 105 -12.29 -2.05 -3.49
CA ILE A 105 -10.85 -2.27 -3.43
C ILE A 105 -10.11 -1.07 -4.03
N LEU A 106 -9.22 -0.49 -3.22
CA LEU A 106 -8.18 0.40 -3.70
C LEU A 106 -6.87 -0.38 -3.81
N SER A 107 -6.22 -0.36 -4.96
CA SER A 107 -5.05 -1.21 -5.17
C SER A 107 -3.96 -0.55 -6.00
N GLN A 108 -2.73 -1.04 -5.79
CA GLN A 108 -1.61 -0.79 -6.69
C GLN A 108 -0.89 -2.09 -7.05
N ARG A 109 -0.51 -2.21 -8.33
CA ARG A 109 0.30 -3.33 -8.83
C ARG A 109 1.76 -2.94 -8.82
N ILE A 110 2.56 -3.72 -8.10
CA ILE A 110 4.02 -3.68 -8.09
C ILE A 110 4.49 -4.71 -9.09
N GLU A 111 5.21 -4.28 -10.10
CA GLU A 111 5.70 -5.18 -11.16
C GLU A 111 6.64 -6.25 -10.59
N ASN A 112 6.49 -7.47 -11.07
CA ASN A 112 7.22 -8.66 -10.65
C ASN A 112 6.75 -9.24 -9.29
N VAL A 113 6.07 -10.39 -9.36
CA VAL A 113 5.57 -11.18 -8.22
C VAL A 113 6.69 -11.64 -7.25
N GLN A 114 7.93 -11.62 -7.71
CA GLN A 114 9.10 -12.02 -6.90
C GLN A 114 9.59 -10.91 -5.95
N LYS A 115 8.98 -9.74 -5.96
CA LYS A 115 9.26 -8.71 -4.97
C LYS A 115 8.92 -9.22 -3.57
N GLY A 116 9.90 -9.24 -2.67
CA GLY A 116 9.73 -9.79 -1.32
C GLY A 116 9.63 -11.32 -1.24
N ASN A 117 10.02 -12.05 -2.29
CA ASN A 117 9.97 -13.50 -2.39
C ASN A 117 10.48 -14.23 -1.13
N GLY A 118 9.60 -14.91 -0.41
CA GLY A 118 9.93 -15.66 0.80
C GLY A 118 10.46 -14.80 1.95
N GLN A 119 10.17 -13.50 1.95
CA GLN A 119 10.64 -12.56 2.96
C GLN A 119 9.49 -11.90 3.68
N LYS A 120 9.80 -11.26 4.80
CA LYS A 120 8.87 -10.32 5.43
C LYS A 120 8.74 -9.06 4.58
N VAL A 121 7.52 -8.56 4.45
CA VAL A 121 7.20 -7.32 3.75
C VAL A 121 6.29 -6.50 4.64
N THR A 122 6.66 -5.28 4.91
CA THR A 122 5.89 -4.36 5.75
C THR A 122 5.16 -3.33 4.90
N VAL A 123 3.88 -3.19 5.14
CA VAL A 123 3.02 -2.13 4.60
C VAL A 123 2.84 -1.07 5.68
N SER A 124 2.98 0.19 5.34
CA SER A 124 2.67 1.31 6.23
C SER A 124 1.93 2.42 5.48
N PHE A 125 1.05 3.13 6.18
CA PHE A 125 0.28 4.23 5.62
C PHE A 125 -0.38 5.07 6.71
N TRP A 126 -0.80 6.28 6.36
CA TRP A 126 -1.75 7.07 7.11
C TRP A 126 -3.14 6.90 6.50
N GLY A 127 -4.14 6.66 7.35
CA GLY A 127 -5.50 6.43 6.88
C GLY A 127 -6.56 6.95 7.84
N ARG A 128 -7.73 7.29 7.28
CA ARG A 128 -8.97 7.60 8.02
C ARG A 128 -10.20 7.34 7.13
N THR A 129 -11.37 7.34 7.73
CA THR A 129 -12.65 7.14 7.03
C THR A 129 -13.71 8.10 7.54
N GLU A 130 -14.84 8.23 6.85
CA GLU A 130 -15.95 9.13 7.23
C GLU A 130 -16.60 8.73 8.56
N GLN A 131 -16.71 7.45 8.78
CA GLN A 131 -17.27 6.83 9.98
C GLN A 131 -16.44 5.60 10.31
N ALA A 132 -16.42 5.16 11.55
CA ALA A 132 -15.69 3.95 11.92
C ALA A 132 -16.05 2.81 10.96
N ASP A 133 -15.05 2.27 10.26
CA ASP A 133 -15.21 1.21 9.26
C ASP A 133 -13.99 0.29 9.29
N ASP A 134 -14.18 -0.93 8.82
CA ASP A 134 -13.17 -1.96 8.82
C ASP A 134 -12.54 -2.11 7.43
N CYS A 135 -11.23 -2.19 7.43
CA CYS A 135 -10.44 -2.48 6.24
C CYS A 135 -9.58 -3.72 6.47
N THR A 136 -9.35 -4.50 5.45
CA THR A 136 -8.25 -5.47 5.44
C THR A 136 -7.20 -5.04 4.43
N ILE A 137 -5.92 -5.20 4.80
CA ILE A 137 -4.81 -5.03 3.87
C ILE A 137 -4.48 -6.40 3.30
N GLN A 138 -4.28 -6.46 2.00
CA GLN A 138 -3.89 -7.69 1.31
C GLN A 138 -2.67 -7.44 0.44
N LEU A 139 -1.69 -8.34 0.55
CA LEU A 139 -0.63 -8.50 -0.44
C LEU A 139 -0.92 -9.76 -1.26
N HIS A 140 -1.28 -9.57 -2.53
CA HIS A 140 -1.61 -10.65 -3.44
C HIS A 140 -0.45 -10.95 -4.39
N GLN A 141 0.12 -12.15 -4.28
CA GLN A 141 1.10 -12.65 -5.24
C GLN A 141 0.37 -13.17 -6.49
N HIS A 142 0.30 -12.37 -7.54
CA HIS A 142 -0.32 -12.71 -8.81
C HIS A 142 0.71 -13.23 -9.80
N PHE A 143 0.67 -14.51 -10.09
CA PHE A 143 1.66 -15.16 -10.97
C PHE A 143 1.46 -14.90 -12.47
N GLY A 144 0.40 -14.20 -12.84
CA GLY A 144 0.17 -13.79 -14.23
C GLY A 144 -0.50 -14.84 -15.11
N SER A 145 -0.68 -14.47 -16.37
CA SER A 145 -1.29 -15.35 -17.37
C SER A 145 -0.36 -16.51 -17.70
N GLY A 146 -0.86 -17.74 -17.63
CA GLY A 146 -0.06 -18.96 -17.77
C GLY A 146 0.82 -19.29 -16.56
N GLY A 147 0.70 -18.53 -15.47
CA GLY A 147 1.39 -18.78 -14.21
C GLY A 147 0.61 -19.67 -13.25
N SER A 148 1.22 -19.95 -12.11
CA SER A 148 0.58 -20.64 -10.98
C SER A 148 -0.58 -19.83 -10.42
N SER A 149 -1.46 -20.48 -9.64
CA SER A 149 -2.52 -19.78 -8.88
C SER A 149 -1.91 -18.75 -7.95
N GLY A 150 -2.59 -17.60 -7.81
CA GLY A 150 -2.20 -16.53 -6.90
C GLY A 150 -2.23 -16.96 -5.43
N VAL A 151 -1.54 -16.22 -4.59
CA VAL A 151 -1.50 -16.42 -3.14
C VAL A 151 -1.85 -15.12 -2.45
N ASP A 152 -2.83 -15.15 -1.57
CA ASP A 152 -3.26 -14.02 -0.76
C ASP A 152 -2.60 -14.06 0.62
N HIS A 153 -2.04 -12.92 1.02
CA HIS A 153 -1.57 -12.65 2.36
C HIS A 153 -2.45 -11.54 2.92
N VAL A 154 -3.33 -11.88 3.85
CA VAL A 154 -4.36 -10.95 4.36
C VAL A 154 -4.04 -10.59 5.80
N SER A 155 -4.11 -9.31 6.13
CA SER A 155 -4.04 -8.83 7.51
C SER A 155 -5.28 -9.27 8.31
N GLY A 156 -5.22 -9.13 9.62
CA GLY A 156 -6.45 -8.99 10.39
C GLY A 156 -7.22 -7.72 10.00
N THR A 157 -8.36 -7.55 10.60
CA THR A 157 -9.15 -6.31 10.47
C THR A 157 -8.36 -5.11 10.98
N ILE A 158 -8.37 -4.04 10.22
CA ILE A 158 -7.83 -2.72 10.58
C ILE A 158 -9.01 -1.80 10.89
N ASP A 159 -9.11 -1.38 12.13
CA ASP A 159 -10.18 -0.48 12.58
C ASP A 159 -9.82 0.97 12.21
N LEU A 160 -10.45 1.50 11.18
CA LEU A 160 -10.29 2.89 10.77
C LEU A 160 -11.23 3.81 11.56
N THR A 161 -10.74 4.97 11.91
CA THR A 161 -11.52 6.02 12.59
C THR A 161 -11.65 7.28 11.74
N THR A 162 -12.37 8.26 12.21
CA THR A 162 -12.53 9.56 11.54
C THR A 162 -11.30 10.46 11.65
N SER A 163 -10.34 10.10 12.48
CA SER A 163 -9.07 10.82 12.64
C SER A 163 -7.95 10.12 11.88
N TRP A 164 -7.00 10.88 11.36
CA TRP A 164 -5.79 10.32 10.75
C TRP A 164 -5.00 9.48 11.75
N GLN A 165 -4.67 8.25 11.36
CA GLN A 165 -3.87 7.32 12.15
C GLN A 165 -2.82 6.68 11.26
N TYR A 166 -1.68 6.38 11.84
CA TYR A 166 -0.62 5.64 11.18
C TYR A 166 -0.75 4.15 11.45
N PHE A 167 -0.76 3.37 10.40
CA PHE A 167 -0.91 1.92 10.44
C PHE A 167 0.32 1.24 9.88
N THR A 168 0.68 0.11 10.46
CA THR A 168 1.72 -0.78 9.95
C THR A 168 1.26 -2.23 10.06
N HIS A 169 1.59 -3.02 9.03
CA HIS A 169 1.36 -4.47 9.07
C HIS A 169 2.46 -5.20 8.33
N THR A 170 3.00 -6.26 8.93
CA THR A 170 4.05 -7.08 8.33
C THR A 170 3.50 -8.43 7.90
N PHE A 171 3.76 -8.80 6.65
CA PHE A 171 3.38 -10.06 6.03
C PHE A 171 4.60 -10.96 5.87
N ASP A 172 4.42 -12.26 6.05
CA ASP A 172 5.38 -13.29 5.63
C ASP A 172 4.99 -13.77 4.23
N LEU A 173 5.69 -13.29 3.18
CA LEU A 173 5.37 -13.68 1.82
C LEU A 173 5.84 -15.10 1.51
N THR A 174 4.99 -15.86 0.85
CA THR A 174 5.32 -17.22 0.42
C THR A 174 6.44 -17.20 -0.63
N SER A 175 7.34 -18.18 -0.57
CA SER A 175 8.36 -18.37 -1.60
C SER A 175 7.72 -18.67 -2.95
N THR A 176 8.25 -18.07 -4.00
CA THR A 176 7.89 -18.36 -5.40
C THR A 176 8.62 -19.58 -5.97
N SER A 177 9.44 -20.25 -5.17
CA SER A 177 10.14 -21.49 -5.57
C SER A 177 9.12 -22.57 -5.96
N GLY A 178 9.33 -23.20 -7.10
CA GLY A 178 8.41 -24.22 -7.65
C GLY A 178 7.13 -23.64 -8.28
N LYS A 179 6.98 -22.34 -8.36
CA LYS A 179 5.87 -21.68 -9.04
C LYS A 179 6.26 -21.29 -10.47
N THR A 180 5.29 -21.39 -11.37
CA THR A 180 5.43 -20.86 -12.74
C THR A 180 5.05 -19.39 -12.74
N VAL A 181 5.95 -18.54 -13.22
CA VAL A 181 5.71 -17.10 -13.36
C VAL A 181 5.32 -16.81 -14.81
N GLY A 182 4.11 -16.36 -15.01
CA GLY A 182 3.54 -16.03 -16.31
C GLY A 182 3.63 -14.54 -16.66
N ALA A 183 3.03 -14.18 -17.79
CA ALA A 183 3.01 -12.79 -18.24
C ALA A 183 2.14 -11.90 -17.34
N ASN A 184 2.52 -10.62 -17.21
CA ASN A 184 1.79 -9.63 -16.38
C ASN A 184 1.67 -10.02 -14.90
N ASN A 185 2.65 -10.74 -14.36
CA ASN A 185 2.74 -11.06 -12.96
C ASN A 185 3.01 -9.81 -12.11
N SER A 186 2.57 -9.81 -10.87
CA SER A 186 2.72 -8.66 -9.97
C SER A 186 2.55 -9.07 -8.51
N LEU A 187 3.18 -8.34 -7.61
CA LEU A 187 2.74 -8.23 -6.23
C LEU A 187 1.70 -7.10 -6.18
N ARG A 188 0.55 -7.31 -5.55
CA ARG A 188 -0.50 -6.28 -5.46
C ARG A 188 -0.71 -5.90 -4.02
N LEU A 189 -0.68 -4.61 -3.73
CA LEU A 189 -1.23 -4.07 -2.50
C LEU A 189 -2.71 -3.78 -2.73
N GLU A 190 -3.56 -4.24 -1.83
CA GLU A 190 -5.00 -4.02 -1.88
C GLU A 190 -5.52 -3.60 -0.50
N PHE A 191 -6.28 -2.51 -0.46
CA PHE A 191 -7.11 -2.11 0.67
C PHE A 191 -8.53 -2.57 0.35
N VAL A 192 -9.04 -3.51 1.14
CA VAL A 192 -10.31 -4.19 0.87
C VAL A 192 -11.33 -3.78 1.92
N PHE A 193 -12.42 -3.17 1.46
CA PHE A 193 -13.57 -2.78 2.27
C PHE A 193 -14.73 -3.73 2.02
N GLY A 194 -15.26 -4.27 3.09
CA GLY A 194 -16.39 -5.19 3.08
C GLY A 194 -17.72 -4.52 2.71
N PRO A 195 -18.80 -5.29 2.74
CA PRO A 195 -20.12 -4.82 2.32
C PRO A 195 -20.84 -3.93 3.33
N ALA A 196 -20.34 -3.80 4.56
CA ALA A 196 -21.08 -3.20 5.68
C ALA A 196 -21.45 -1.72 5.46
N THR A 197 -20.63 -0.96 4.75
CA THR A 197 -20.83 0.47 4.55
C THR A 197 -21.21 0.78 3.11
N LEU A 198 -22.45 1.22 2.90
CA LEU A 198 -22.98 1.48 1.55
C LEU A 198 -22.38 2.73 0.90
N ASN A 199 -22.29 3.81 1.65
CA ASN A 199 -21.74 5.08 1.21
C ASN A 199 -20.71 5.53 2.25
N SER A 200 -19.48 5.71 1.85
CA SER A 200 -18.41 6.21 2.70
C SER A 200 -17.21 6.54 1.85
N TYR A 201 -16.12 6.91 2.50
CA TYR A 201 -14.83 7.09 1.85
C TYR A 201 -13.69 6.58 2.74
N PHE A 202 -12.60 6.29 2.08
CA PHE A 202 -11.29 6.06 2.68
C PHE A 202 -10.34 7.15 2.22
N GLU A 203 -9.74 7.87 3.15
CA GLU A 203 -8.68 8.81 2.88
C GLU A 203 -7.34 8.21 3.30
N VAL A 204 -6.36 8.26 2.41
CA VAL A 204 -5.07 7.59 2.58
C VAL A 204 -3.93 8.42 2.03
N THR A 205 -2.78 8.37 2.70
CA THR A 205 -1.53 8.98 2.24
C THR A 205 -0.30 8.29 2.84
N GLY A 206 0.88 8.58 2.30
CA GLY A 206 2.14 8.04 2.79
C GLY A 206 2.20 6.50 2.71
N VAL A 207 1.63 5.93 1.65
CA VAL A 207 1.61 4.48 1.47
C VAL A 207 2.98 3.98 1.06
N GLN A 208 3.50 3.05 1.85
CA GLN A 208 4.80 2.43 1.63
C GLN A 208 4.73 0.92 1.78
N VAL A 209 5.42 0.20 0.91
CA VAL A 209 5.61 -1.25 0.96
C VAL A 209 7.10 -1.52 0.89
N GLU A 210 7.65 -2.14 1.93
CA GLU A 210 9.08 -2.36 2.08
C GLU A 210 9.39 -3.84 2.34
N VAL A 211 10.51 -4.32 1.80
CA VAL A 211 11.03 -5.62 2.21
C VAL A 211 11.71 -5.47 3.57
N GLY A 212 11.26 -6.25 4.54
CA GLY A 212 11.70 -6.21 5.93
C GLY A 212 10.53 -6.30 6.90
N ASP A 213 10.82 -6.32 8.19
CA ASP A 213 9.85 -6.48 9.28
C ASP A 213 9.59 -5.18 10.06
N THR A 214 10.11 -4.08 9.58
CA THR A 214 10.03 -2.77 10.27
C THR A 214 9.67 -1.68 9.26
N ALA A 215 8.63 -0.91 9.55
CA ALA A 215 8.31 0.27 8.78
C ALA A 215 9.35 1.37 9.04
N THR A 216 9.82 2.00 7.95
CA THR A 216 10.72 3.14 8.03
C THR A 216 9.98 4.45 7.75
N ALA A 217 10.66 5.60 7.88
CA ALA A 217 10.10 6.88 7.46
C ALA A 217 9.70 6.81 5.98
N PHE A 218 8.60 7.51 5.62
CA PHE A 218 8.09 7.52 4.26
C PHE A 218 9.15 8.00 3.26
N GLU A 219 9.31 7.26 2.18
CA GLU A 219 10.22 7.58 1.06
C GLU A 219 9.39 7.95 -0.17
N HIS A 220 9.64 9.17 -0.69
CA HIS A 220 8.94 9.73 -1.88
C HIS A 220 9.38 9.11 -3.20
#